data_172463e36bf8383d4e4f343e923be8cc
#
_entry.id   172463e36bf8383d4e4f343e923be8cc
#
_cell.length_a   1.000
_cell.length_b   1.000
_cell.length_c   1.000
_cell.angle_alpha   90.00
_cell.angle_beta   90.00
_cell.angle_gamma   90.00
#
_symmetry.space_group_name_H-M   'P 1'
#
loop_
_entity.id
_entity.type
_entity.pdbx_description
1 polymer ?
#
loop_
_entity_poly.entity_id
_entity_poly.type
_entity_poly.pdbx_seq_one_letter_code
_entity_poly.pdbx_strand_id
1 'polypeptide(L)'
;SQYARSKFAAELEAWRGQEEGLRVLAVNPVIVLGEGDFSRSSSMLFTLVHRGLSWYPIGTNGFVAARDVARACTVLSNQGCWGERFVLCAENASYQQLMVWMAEALGVPAPSRPLKAWMLGAAWRLSALWERLTGRRAPISKESVENTSKDHRYATTKLEDVLKAKGVDWAYEPVQTTIQTTVPAVLNALGPVKK
;
A
#
# COMPACT_ATOMS: atom_id res chain seq x y z
N SER A 1 -9.32 -5.07 -12.74
CA SER A 1 -10.19 -5.33 -11.58
C SER A 1 -11.36 -4.36 -11.56
N GLN A 2 -12.45 -4.71 -10.89
CA GLN A 2 -13.59 -3.79 -10.69
C GLN A 2 -13.15 -2.56 -9.90
N TYR A 3 -12.31 -2.75 -8.90
CA TYR A 3 -11.72 -1.66 -8.12
C TYR A 3 -10.91 -0.69 -9.00
N ALA A 4 -10.01 -1.20 -9.84
CA ALA A 4 -9.23 -0.35 -10.74
C ALA A 4 -10.10 0.42 -11.73
N ARG A 5 -11.15 -0.22 -12.27
CA ARG A 5 -12.13 0.45 -13.16
C ARG A 5 -12.88 1.57 -12.43
N SER A 6 -13.33 1.33 -11.19
CA SER A 6 -14.00 2.33 -10.37
C SER A 6 -13.09 3.53 -10.08
N LYS A 7 -11.82 3.28 -9.72
CA LYS A 7 -10.85 4.36 -9.48
C LYS A 7 -10.53 5.14 -10.75
N PHE A 8 -10.36 4.46 -11.87
CA PHE A 8 -10.15 5.12 -13.16
C PHE A 8 -11.35 5.98 -13.57
N ALA A 9 -12.59 5.46 -13.42
CA ALA A 9 -13.79 6.24 -13.69
C ALA A 9 -13.90 7.48 -12.80
N ALA A 10 -13.59 7.36 -11.51
CA ALA A 10 -13.59 8.50 -10.59
C ALA A 10 -12.53 9.56 -10.98
N GLU A 11 -11.35 9.12 -11.44
CA GLU A 11 -10.31 10.04 -11.93
C GLU A 11 -10.75 10.76 -13.22
N LEU A 12 -11.45 10.06 -14.14
CA LEU A 12 -12.00 10.68 -15.35
C LEU A 12 -13.03 11.78 -15.00
N GLU A 13 -13.89 11.57 -14.01
CA GLU A 13 -14.84 12.60 -13.57
C GLU A 13 -14.14 13.82 -12.95
N ALA A 14 -13.02 13.61 -12.25
CA ALA A 14 -12.21 14.73 -11.77
C ALA A 14 -11.62 15.55 -12.94
N TRP A 15 -11.07 14.89 -13.95
CA TRP A 15 -10.53 15.56 -15.15
C TRP A 15 -11.64 16.26 -15.96
N ARG A 16 -12.85 15.67 -16.03
CA ARG A 16 -14.00 16.35 -16.61
C ARG A 16 -14.34 17.65 -15.87
N GLY A 17 -14.34 17.62 -14.53
CA GLY A 17 -14.50 18.82 -13.72
C GLY A 17 -13.45 19.90 -14.02
N GLN A 18 -12.22 19.50 -14.38
CA GLN A 18 -11.19 20.47 -14.80
C GLN A 18 -11.55 21.18 -16.10
N GLU A 19 -12.11 20.46 -17.09
CA GLU A 19 -12.61 21.08 -18.33
C GLU A 19 -13.77 22.05 -18.06
N GLU A 20 -14.49 21.86 -16.98
CA GLU A 20 -15.56 22.74 -16.49
C GLU A 20 -15.03 23.89 -15.61
N GLY A 21 -13.71 24.04 -15.44
CA GLY A 21 -13.04 25.14 -14.73
C GLY A 21 -12.62 24.85 -13.30
N LEU A 22 -12.72 23.61 -12.81
CA LEU A 22 -12.19 23.24 -11.51
C LEU A 22 -10.67 23.12 -11.52
N ARG A 23 -10.02 23.47 -10.43
CA ARG A 23 -8.59 23.17 -10.23
C ARG A 23 -8.43 21.75 -9.71
N VAL A 24 -7.97 20.84 -10.55
CA VAL A 24 -7.83 19.43 -10.25
C VAL A 24 -6.35 19.05 -10.10
N LEU A 25 -6.06 18.24 -9.11
CA LEU A 25 -4.77 17.59 -8.86
C LEU A 25 -5.06 16.14 -8.50
N ALA A 26 -4.48 15.19 -9.24
CA ALA A 26 -4.62 13.76 -8.94
C ALA A 26 -3.37 13.23 -8.26
N VAL A 27 -3.56 12.59 -7.11
CA VAL A 27 -2.50 11.91 -6.36
C VAL A 27 -2.82 10.43 -6.29
N ASN A 28 -1.95 9.60 -6.86
CA ASN A 28 -2.11 8.15 -6.97
C ASN A 28 -1.04 7.45 -6.12
N PRO A 29 -1.27 7.27 -4.81
CA PRO A 29 -0.31 6.57 -3.97
C PRO A 29 -0.28 5.08 -4.30
N VAL A 30 0.89 4.48 -4.22
CA VAL A 30 1.09 3.04 -4.25
C VAL A 30 0.58 2.40 -2.94
N ILE A 31 1.16 1.33 -2.43
CA ILE A 31 0.74 0.75 -1.14
C ILE A 31 1.10 1.73 -0.02
N VAL A 32 0.06 2.25 0.64
CA VAL A 32 0.21 3.22 1.73
C VAL A 32 0.44 2.47 3.05
N LEU A 33 1.49 2.85 3.77
CA LEU A 33 1.83 2.34 5.09
C LEU A 33 1.65 3.43 6.15
N GLY A 34 1.25 3.03 7.35
CA GLY A 34 1.06 3.93 8.49
C GLY A 34 -0.03 3.44 9.43
N GLU A 35 -0.35 4.28 10.40
CA GLU A 35 -1.40 4.02 11.37
C GLU A 35 -2.78 3.97 10.70
N GLY A 36 -3.65 3.08 11.19
CA GLY A 36 -5.00 2.94 10.65
C GLY A 36 -5.72 1.71 11.20
N ASP A 37 -6.70 1.22 10.46
CA ASP A 37 -7.43 0.00 10.81
C ASP A 37 -6.59 -1.23 10.41
N PHE A 38 -5.92 -1.83 11.40
CA PHE A 38 -5.07 -3.01 11.21
C PHE A 38 -5.85 -4.30 10.86
N SER A 39 -7.17 -4.25 10.74
CA SER A 39 -8.00 -5.40 10.32
C SER A 39 -8.15 -5.49 8.81
N ARG A 40 -7.76 -4.48 8.04
CA ARG A 40 -7.99 -4.40 6.59
C ARG A 40 -6.93 -3.61 5.84
N SER A 41 -6.99 -3.68 4.50
CA SER A 41 -6.10 -2.97 3.59
C SER A 41 -4.62 -3.32 3.80
N SER A 42 -3.71 -2.42 3.46
CA SER A 42 -2.27 -2.60 3.64
C SER A 42 -1.84 -2.71 5.11
N SER A 43 -2.56 -2.06 6.02
CA SER A 43 -2.28 -2.13 7.46
C SER A 43 -2.47 -3.53 8.03
N MET A 44 -3.27 -4.41 7.39
CA MET A 44 -3.41 -5.82 7.77
C MET A 44 -2.08 -6.59 7.67
N LEU A 45 -1.13 -6.14 6.86
CA LEU A 45 0.20 -6.77 6.78
C LEU A 45 0.91 -6.77 8.15
N PHE A 46 0.80 -5.67 8.91
CA PHE A 46 1.30 -5.62 10.29
C PHE A 46 0.66 -6.68 11.18
N THR A 47 -0.68 -6.85 11.08
CA THR A 47 -1.40 -7.87 11.85
C THR A 47 -0.95 -9.28 11.50
N LEU A 48 -0.73 -9.56 10.22
CA LEU A 48 -0.28 -10.88 9.77
C LEU A 48 1.13 -11.19 10.30
N VAL A 49 2.05 -10.25 10.22
CA VAL A 49 3.42 -10.40 10.75
C VAL A 49 3.40 -10.52 12.27
N HIS A 50 2.65 -9.64 12.98
CA HIS A 50 2.48 -9.70 14.43
C HIS A 50 1.97 -11.05 14.93
N ARG A 51 1.09 -11.71 14.15
CA ARG A 51 0.55 -13.05 14.45
C ARG A 51 1.48 -14.21 14.04
N GLY A 52 2.69 -13.92 13.57
CA GLY A 52 3.67 -14.94 13.20
C GLY A 52 3.40 -15.62 11.86
N LEU A 53 2.91 -14.88 10.87
CA LEU A 53 2.75 -15.42 9.51
C LEU A 53 4.09 -15.95 8.98
N SER A 54 4.13 -17.24 8.62
CA SER A 54 5.35 -17.89 8.13
C SER A 54 5.58 -17.77 6.61
N TRP A 55 4.59 -17.27 5.88
CA TRP A 55 4.57 -17.22 4.43
C TRP A 55 4.58 -15.78 3.92
N TYR A 56 5.29 -15.51 2.81
CA TYR A 56 5.32 -14.21 2.17
C TYR A 56 5.00 -14.29 0.67
N PRO A 57 4.32 -13.28 0.09
CA PRO A 57 4.12 -13.15 -1.37
C PRO A 57 5.46 -12.90 -2.07
N ILE A 58 5.63 -13.44 -3.30
CA ILE A 58 6.89 -13.35 -4.05
C ILE A 58 7.05 -12.08 -4.90
N GLY A 59 6.01 -11.25 -5.01
CA GLY A 59 6.04 -10.05 -5.86
C GLY A 59 6.77 -8.86 -5.22
N THR A 60 6.98 -7.85 -6.07
CA THR A 60 7.52 -6.53 -5.71
C THR A 60 6.42 -5.49 -5.88
N ASN A 61 6.42 -4.44 -5.03
CA ASN A 61 5.51 -3.32 -5.15
C ASN A 61 6.16 -2.02 -4.66
N GLY A 62 5.50 -0.89 -4.92
CA GLY A 62 5.86 0.38 -4.34
C GLY A 62 5.20 0.59 -2.98
N PHE A 63 5.89 1.30 -2.08
CA PHE A 63 5.40 1.64 -0.75
C PHE A 63 5.62 3.12 -0.46
N VAL A 64 4.70 3.72 0.29
CA VAL A 64 4.76 5.13 0.68
C VAL A 64 4.12 5.34 2.05
N ALA A 65 4.64 6.28 2.85
CA ALA A 65 4.06 6.66 4.12
C ALA A 65 2.74 7.41 3.95
N ALA A 66 1.75 7.15 4.78
CA ALA A 66 0.49 7.92 4.81
C ALA A 66 0.74 9.42 5.05
N ARG A 67 1.73 9.76 5.88
CA ARG A 67 2.17 11.14 6.12
C ARG A 67 2.70 11.81 4.86
N ASP A 68 3.46 11.10 4.04
CA ASP A 68 3.98 11.63 2.78
C ASP A 68 2.87 11.87 1.77
N VAL A 69 1.86 11.00 1.73
CA VAL A 69 0.68 11.23 0.87
C VAL A 69 -0.03 12.52 1.28
N ALA A 70 -0.29 12.72 2.57
CA ALA A 70 -0.92 13.94 3.07
C ALA A 70 -0.07 15.19 2.81
N ARG A 71 1.24 15.10 3.07
CA ARG A 71 2.21 16.18 2.81
C ARG A 71 2.27 16.53 1.33
N ALA A 72 2.31 15.53 0.43
CA ALA A 72 2.32 15.74 -1.01
C ALA A 72 1.05 16.46 -1.49
N CYS A 73 -0.14 16.04 -1.04
CA CYS A 73 -1.38 16.74 -1.37
C CYS A 73 -1.34 18.21 -0.98
N THR A 74 -0.86 18.51 0.22
CA THR A 74 -0.77 19.90 0.73
C THR A 74 0.25 20.72 -0.07
N VAL A 75 1.46 20.18 -0.26
CA VAL A 75 2.53 20.91 -0.94
C VAL A 75 2.17 21.14 -2.41
N LEU A 76 1.73 20.12 -3.13
CA LEU A 76 1.35 20.24 -4.55
C LEU A 76 0.21 21.24 -4.76
N SER A 77 -0.79 21.24 -3.87
CA SER A 77 -1.89 22.19 -3.89
C SER A 77 -1.40 23.63 -3.67
N ASN A 78 -0.55 23.85 -2.66
CA ASN A 78 0.02 25.17 -2.35
C ASN A 78 0.93 25.69 -3.46
N GLN A 79 1.62 24.78 -4.16
CA GLN A 79 2.48 25.12 -5.28
C GLN A 79 1.73 25.26 -6.62
N GLY A 80 0.40 25.12 -6.58
CA GLY A 80 -0.44 25.29 -7.77
C GLY A 80 -0.19 24.25 -8.86
N CYS A 81 0.15 23.03 -8.52
CA CYS A 81 0.39 21.94 -9.48
C CYS A 81 -0.93 21.36 -10.03
N TRP A 82 -1.79 22.23 -10.51
CA TRP A 82 -3.10 21.87 -11.06
C TRP A 82 -2.96 21.29 -12.47
N GLY A 83 -3.88 20.41 -12.84
CA GLY A 83 -3.86 19.74 -14.13
C GLY A 83 -2.85 18.59 -14.21
N GLU A 84 -2.26 18.21 -13.09
CA GLU A 84 -1.20 17.21 -13.03
C GLU A 84 -1.61 15.96 -12.26
N ARG A 85 -0.98 14.83 -12.64
CA ARG A 85 -1.12 13.57 -11.93
C ARG A 85 0.23 13.10 -11.39
N PHE A 86 0.26 12.72 -10.11
CA PHE A 86 1.46 12.23 -9.43
C PHE A 86 1.26 10.84 -8.86
N VAL A 87 2.14 9.91 -9.22
CA VAL A 87 2.26 8.63 -8.53
C VAL A 87 3.19 8.83 -7.35
N LEU A 88 2.74 8.50 -6.15
CA LEU A 88 3.55 8.62 -4.94
C LEU A 88 4.09 7.25 -4.53
N CYS A 89 5.41 7.11 -4.62
CA CYS A 89 6.14 5.91 -4.25
C CYS A 89 7.46 6.34 -3.60
N ALA A 90 7.65 6.00 -2.33
CA ALA A 90 8.92 6.26 -1.64
C ALA A 90 9.97 5.23 -2.02
N GLU A 91 9.57 3.96 -2.07
CA GLU A 91 10.50 2.85 -2.32
C GLU A 91 9.80 1.67 -2.99
N ASN A 92 10.49 1.02 -3.93
CA ASN A 92 10.08 -0.25 -4.50
C ASN A 92 10.79 -1.39 -3.76
N ALA A 93 10.04 -2.25 -3.08
CA ALA A 93 10.59 -3.38 -2.34
C ALA A 93 9.78 -4.66 -2.59
N SER A 94 10.40 -5.83 -2.37
CA SER A 94 9.67 -7.09 -2.36
C SER A 94 8.80 -7.20 -1.10
N TYR A 95 7.68 -7.94 -1.18
CA TYR A 95 6.88 -8.24 0.01
C TYR A 95 7.67 -8.97 1.07
N GLN A 96 8.65 -9.81 0.67
CA GLN A 96 9.57 -10.45 1.60
C GLN A 96 10.35 -9.42 2.40
N GLN A 97 10.98 -8.48 1.72
CA GLN A 97 11.77 -7.44 2.37
C GLN A 97 10.94 -6.57 3.31
N LEU A 98 9.74 -6.15 2.85
CA LEU A 98 8.80 -5.40 3.68
C LEU A 98 8.45 -6.16 4.96
N MET A 99 8.11 -7.45 4.85
CA MET A 99 7.73 -8.27 6.00
C MET A 99 8.91 -8.56 6.93
N VAL A 100 10.14 -8.64 6.41
CA VAL A 100 11.36 -8.70 7.24
C VAL A 100 11.50 -7.43 8.07
N TRP A 101 11.40 -6.25 7.47
CA TRP A 101 11.44 -4.97 8.20
C TRP A 101 10.34 -4.85 9.26
N MET A 102 9.12 -5.29 8.93
CA MET A 102 8.01 -5.32 9.92
C MET A 102 8.30 -6.29 11.07
N ALA A 103 8.83 -7.48 10.78
CA ALA A 103 9.16 -8.48 11.78
C ALA A 103 10.28 -8.03 12.72
N GLU A 104 11.33 -7.42 12.18
CA GLU A 104 12.43 -6.82 12.94
C GLU A 104 11.91 -5.71 13.88
N ALA A 105 11.07 -4.81 13.36
CA ALA A 105 10.51 -3.72 14.14
C ALA A 105 9.54 -4.21 15.25
N LEU A 106 8.81 -5.30 15.01
CA LEU A 106 7.89 -5.92 15.98
C LEU A 106 8.59 -6.90 16.95
N GLY A 107 9.86 -7.26 16.69
CA GLY A 107 10.59 -8.24 17.50
C GLY A 107 10.06 -9.67 17.34
N VAL A 108 9.57 -10.04 16.14
CA VAL A 108 9.03 -11.38 15.84
C VAL A 108 9.86 -12.07 14.75
N PRO A 109 9.78 -13.42 14.64
CA PRO A 109 10.41 -14.14 13.54
C PRO A 109 9.84 -13.68 12.18
N ALA A 110 10.73 -13.40 11.23
CA ALA A 110 10.33 -13.02 9.88
C ALA A 110 9.74 -14.21 9.10
N PRO A 111 8.76 -13.97 8.20
CA PRO A 111 8.27 -15.00 7.29
C PRO A 111 9.41 -15.55 6.44
N SER A 112 9.56 -16.88 6.41
CA SER A 112 10.67 -17.55 5.73
C SER A 112 10.27 -18.37 4.48
N ARG A 113 8.97 -18.58 4.27
CA ARG A 113 8.45 -19.45 3.22
C ARG A 113 7.77 -18.68 2.10
N PRO A 114 8.21 -18.80 0.83
CA PRO A 114 7.54 -18.13 -0.28
C PRO A 114 6.17 -18.79 -0.58
N LEU A 115 5.15 -17.96 -0.78
CA LEU A 115 3.84 -18.38 -1.25
C LEU A 115 3.90 -18.67 -2.75
N LYS A 116 3.91 -19.94 -3.11
CA LYS A 116 3.91 -20.38 -4.52
C LYS A 116 2.54 -20.12 -5.17
N ALA A 117 2.54 -19.80 -6.46
CA ALA A 117 1.32 -19.45 -7.20
C ALA A 117 0.20 -20.52 -7.11
N TRP A 118 0.56 -21.82 -7.10
CA TRP A 118 -0.44 -22.89 -6.95
C TRP A 118 -1.12 -22.90 -5.57
N MET A 119 -0.37 -22.53 -4.50
CA MET A 119 -0.93 -22.44 -3.14
C MET A 119 -1.95 -21.29 -3.03
N LEU A 120 -1.65 -20.16 -3.67
CA LEU A 120 -2.55 -19.02 -3.77
C LEU A 120 -3.82 -19.40 -4.55
N GLY A 121 -3.67 -20.16 -5.65
CA GLY A 121 -4.78 -20.69 -6.42
C GLY A 121 -5.67 -21.66 -5.62
N ALA A 122 -5.08 -22.52 -4.79
CA ALA A 122 -5.83 -23.41 -3.90
C ALA A 122 -6.54 -22.62 -2.77
N ALA A 123 -5.83 -21.69 -2.13
CA ALA A 123 -6.39 -20.84 -1.07
C ALA A 123 -7.57 -20.00 -1.57
N TRP A 124 -7.48 -19.43 -2.78
CA TRP A 124 -8.59 -18.71 -3.40
C TRP A 124 -9.81 -19.61 -3.66
N ARG A 125 -9.59 -20.82 -4.20
CA ARG A 125 -10.70 -21.76 -4.47
C ARG A 125 -11.41 -22.20 -3.18
N LEU A 126 -10.64 -22.46 -2.11
CA LEU A 126 -11.18 -22.77 -0.80
C LEU A 126 -11.94 -21.59 -0.18
N SER A 127 -11.40 -20.36 -0.31
CA SER A 127 -12.06 -19.13 0.13
C SER A 127 -13.38 -18.89 -0.62
N ALA A 128 -13.42 -19.13 -1.93
CA ALA A 128 -14.62 -19.00 -2.75
C ALA A 128 -15.69 -20.05 -2.38
N LEU A 129 -15.26 -21.29 -2.09
CA LEU A 129 -16.16 -22.34 -1.60
C LEU A 129 -16.73 -21.99 -0.22
N TRP A 130 -15.88 -21.48 0.68
CA TRP A 130 -16.30 -21.02 2.01
C TRP A 130 -17.30 -19.87 1.93
N GLU A 131 -17.08 -18.89 1.06
CA GLU A 131 -18.01 -17.78 0.79
C GLU A 131 -19.37 -18.32 0.31
N ARG A 132 -19.35 -19.30 -0.61
CA ARG A 132 -20.57 -19.92 -1.15
C ARG A 132 -21.36 -20.69 -0.09
N LEU A 133 -20.67 -21.32 0.87
CA LEU A 133 -21.30 -22.12 1.94
C LEU A 133 -21.76 -21.25 3.11
N THR A 134 -21.08 -20.15 3.42
CA THR A 134 -21.34 -19.35 4.62
C THR A 134 -22.05 -18.02 4.33
N GLY A 135 -22.10 -17.59 3.05
CA GLY A 135 -22.60 -16.26 2.67
C GLY A 135 -21.71 -15.08 3.12
N ARG A 136 -20.54 -15.35 3.74
CA ARG A 136 -19.61 -14.34 4.19
C ARG A 136 -18.55 -14.08 3.13
N ARG A 137 -18.18 -12.81 2.91
CA ARG A 137 -17.16 -12.45 1.93
C ARG A 137 -15.84 -13.19 2.19
N ALA A 138 -15.26 -13.72 1.11
CA ALA A 138 -13.98 -14.42 1.17
C ALA A 138 -12.85 -13.44 1.57
N PRO A 139 -11.99 -13.83 2.51
CA PRO A 139 -10.87 -13.00 2.94
C PRO A 139 -9.78 -12.82 1.86
N ILE A 140 -9.73 -13.74 0.88
CA ILE A 140 -8.73 -13.75 -0.21
C ILE A 140 -9.47 -13.67 -1.55
N SER A 141 -9.27 -12.59 -2.29
CA SER A 141 -9.79 -12.43 -3.65
C SER A 141 -8.77 -12.89 -4.70
N LYS A 142 -9.26 -13.31 -5.88
CA LYS A 142 -8.40 -13.64 -7.03
C LYS A 142 -7.48 -12.46 -7.40
N GLU A 143 -7.99 -11.24 -7.33
CA GLU A 143 -7.24 -10.01 -7.62
C GLU A 143 -6.09 -9.77 -6.64
N SER A 144 -6.33 -10.00 -5.34
CA SER A 144 -5.27 -9.90 -4.32
C SER A 144 -4.13 -10.87 -4.60
N VAL A 145 -4.48 -12.11 -5.00
CA VAL A 145 -3.50 -13.15 -5.37
C VAL A 145 -2.68 -12.74 -6.59
N GLU A 146 -3.33 -12.27 -7.64
CA GLU A 146 -2.65 -11.86 -8.88
C GLU A 146 -1.74 -10.65 -8.67
N ASN A 147 -2.16 -9.67 -7.88
CA ASN A 147 -1.39 -8.44 -7.63
C ASN A 147 -0.17 -8.70 -6.74
N THR A 148 -0.27 -9.59 -5.75
CA THR A 148 0.85 -9.89 -4.84
C THR A 148 1.89 -10.83 -5.45
N SER A 149 1.60 -11.44 -6.61
CA SER A 149 2.51 -12.36 -7.31
C SER A 149 3.26 -11.69 -8.48
N LYS A 150 2.97 -10.44 -8.78
CA LYS A 150 3.57 -9.69 -9.89
C LYS A 150 4.59 -8.68 -9.39
N ASP A 151 5.57 -8.40 -10.24
CA ASP A 151 6.52 -7.33 -10.01
C ASP A 151 5.96 -6.01 -10.57
N HIS A 152 5.64 -5.11 -9.67
CA HIS A 152 5.26 -3.74 -9.99
C HIS A 152 6.35 -2.79 -9.50
N ARG A 153 6.90 -2.01 -10.42
CA ARG A 153 7.88 -0.97 -10.09
C ARG A 153 7.38 0.39 -10.58
N TYR A 154 7.53 1.38 -9.75
CA TYR A 154 7.06 2.74 -10.00
C TYR A 154 8.24 3.69 -10.06
N ALA A 155 8.21 4.63 -11.03
CA ALA A 155 9.13 5.75 -11.07
C ALA A 155 8.76 6.76 -9.97
N THR A 156 9.75 7.28 -9.27
CA THR A 156 9.56 8.14 -8.08
C THR A 156 9.92 9.61 -8.35
N THR A 157 10.58 9.91 -9.46
CA THR A 157 11.26 11.19 -9.68
C THR A 157 10.34 12.36 -10.02
N LYS A 158 9.16 12.14 -10.63
CA LYS A 158 8.31 13.24 -11.12
C LYS A 158 7.96 14.24 -10.02
N LEU A 159 7.60 13.78 -8.83
CA LEU A 159 7.24 14.66 -7.72
C LEU A 159 8.44 15.50 -7.28
N GLU A 160 9.57 14.86 -7.11
CA GLU A 160 10.83 15.51 -6.70
C GLU A 160 11.27 16.57 -7.74
N ASP A 161 11.25 16.21 -9.02
CA ASP A 161 11.64 17.09 -10.12
C ASP A 161 10.74 18.34 -10.21
N VAL A 162 9.42 18.15 -10.12
CA VAL A 162 8.44 19.24 -10.17
C VAL A 162 8.57 20.16 -8.96
N LEU A 163 8.72 19.62 -7.76
CA LEU A 163 8.88 20.42 -6.55
C LEU A 163 10.22 21.15 -6.52
N LYS A 164 11.30 20.50 -6.93
CA LYS A 164 12.64 21.12 -7.07
C LYS A 164 12.62 22.30 -8.04
N ALA A 165 11.95 22.17 -9.19
CA ALA A 165 11.79 23.25 -10.14
C ALA A 165 11.03 24.45 -9.56
N LYS A 166 10.24 24.25 -8.51
CA LYS A 166 9.51 25.29 -7.75
C LYS A 166 10.27 25.78 -6.50
N GLY A 167 11.52 25.34 -6.29
CA GLY A 167 12.34 25.70 -5.13
C GLY A 167 11.92 25.02 -3.83
N VAL A 168 11.21 23.90 -3.91
CA VAL A 168 10.77 23.12 -2.75
C VAL A 168 11.56 21.82 -2.68
N ASP A 169 12.30 21.62 -1.60
CA ASP A 169 12.96 20.36 -1.32
C ASP A 169 11.95 19.31 -0.87
N TRP A 170 12.02 18.15 -1.51
CA TRP A 170 11.20 17.00 -1.19
C TRP A 170 12.05 15.76 -0.96
N ALA A 171 11.77 15.06 0.11
CA ALA A 171 12.26 13.71 0.34
C ALA A 171 11.14 12.88 0.99
N TYR A 172 11.02 11.65 0.54
CA TYR A 172 10.11 10.69 1.16
C TYR A 172 10.69 10.17 2.48
N GLU A 173 9.81 9.84 3.42
CA GLU A 173 10.18 9.07 4.60
C GLU A 173 10.59 7.64 4.17
N PRO A 174 11.77 7.13 4.61
CA PRO A 174 12.16 5.75 4.35
C PRO A 174 11.10 4.77 4.86
N VAL A 175 10.81 3.72 4.09
CA VAL A 175 9.79 2.72 4.45
C VAL A 175 10.08 2.06 5.79
N GLN A 176 11.33 1.79 6.11
CA GLN A 176 11.73 1.26 7.42
C GLN A 176 11.36 2.22 8.58
N THR A 177 11.59 3.52 8.41
CA THR A 177 11.21 4.54 9.40
C THR A 177 9.70 4.56 9.60
N THR A 178 8.93 4.54 8.50
CA THR A 178 7.46 4.47 8.55
C THR A 178 6.98 3.24 9.32
N ILE A 179 7.62 2.08 9.10
CA ILE A 179 7.30 0.84 9.82
C ILE A 179 7.58 1.01 11.31
N GLN A 180 8.77 1.49 11.68
CA GLN A 180 9.18 1.67 13.08
C GLN A 180 8.24 2.63 13.82
N THR A 181 7.86 3.74 13.20
CA THR A 181 6.94 4.73 13.80
C THR A 181 5.51 4.21 13.91
N THR A 182 5.12 3.21 13.11
CA THR A 182 3.78 2.59 13.15
C THR A 182 3.67 1.51 14.24
N VAL A 183 4.77 0.87 14.65
CA VAL A 183 4.78 -0.24 15.62
C VAL A 183 4.04 0.08 16.94
N PRO A 184 4.21 1.25 17.59
CA PRO A 184 3.47 1.55 18.81
C PRO A 184 1.95 1.47 18.64
N ALA A 185 1.42 1.98 17.52
CA ALA A 185 -0.01 1.89 17.21
C ALA A 185 -0.47 0.44 16.96
N VAL A 186 0.37 -0.39 16.31
CA VAL A 186 0.11 -1.82 16.12
C VAL A 186 0.01 -2.53 17.47
N LEU A 187 0.97 -2.32 18.37
CA LEU A 187 0.99 -2.95 19.69
C LEU A 187 -0.17 -2.48 20.58
N ASN A 188 -0.58 -1.21 20.48
CA ASN A 188 -1.77 -0.70 21.15
C ASN A 188 -3.06 -1.36 20.65
N ALA A 189 -3.16 -1.59 19.34
CA ALA A 189 -4.37 -2.16 18.73
C ALA A 189 -4.47 -3.69 18.90
N LEU A 190 -3.34 -4.41 18.84
CA LEU A 190 -3.31 -5.88 18.78
C LEU A 190 -2.81 -6.52 20.08
N GLY A 191 -2.30 -5.74 21.00
CA GLY A 191 -1.63 -6.19 22.22
C GLY A 191 -0.17 -6.59 22.00
N PRO A 192 0.53 -6.98 23.07
CA PRO A 192 1.92 -7.42 22.99
C PRO A 192 2.05 -8.70 22.16
N VAL A 193 3.20 -8.86 21.52
CA VAL A 193 3.53 -10.08 20.80
C VAL A 193 3.51 -11.28 21.74
N LYS A 194 2.72 -12.30 21.40
CA LYS A 194 2.74 -13.57 22.16
C LYS A 194 4.06 -14.29 21.83
N LYS A 195 4.88 -14.51 22.85
CA LYS A 195 6.10 -15.34 22.78
C LYS A 195 5.76 -16.79 22.50
#